data_5fc319fe8cf20e0b573b9868ff0d70ea
#
_entry.id   5fc319fe8cf20e0b573b9868ff0d70ea
#
_cell.length_a   1.000
_cell.length_b   1.000
_cell.length_c   1.000
_cell.angle_alpha   90.00
_cell.angle_beta   90.00
_cell.angle_gamma   90.00
#
_symmetry.space_group_name_H-M   'P 1'
#
loop_
_entity.id
_entity.type
_entity.pdbx_description
1 polymer ?
#
loop_
_entity_poly.entity_id
_entity_poly.type
_entity_poly.pdbx_seq_one_letter_code
_entity_poly.pdbx_strand_id
1 'polypeptide(L)'
;MSLLVVGSIAYDTIETPTARRENLLGGSAPYFSYAASFFCPVQMVGVVGADWLPEYTEMFQKLGVDTTGIEIVPDGKTFRWSGKYHANMNDRDTLDTQLNVLGTFQPKLPENFRRSQYVFIANCAPSTGLSVLDQLQGADLVVADTMDLWINNTRSDLDALMKRIDGLVINDSEAKLLTGEMNVITAAHKILTMGPKFVIIKKGEHGAIFVSEYELYVVPAFPTENVVDPTGAGDSFAGGMMGYFASQRGGFDGETIKNALVYGTIIASFGIEGFSLDRYKEIDRSNLDERREAFRTMTTF
;
A
#
# COMPACT_ATOMS: atom_id res chain seq x y z
N MET A 1 3.31 2.70 18.86
CA MET A 1 3.03 3.90 18.05
C MET A 1 1.82 3.63 17.18
N SER A 2 1.03 4.63 16.82
CA SER A 2 -0.18 4.46 16.00
C SER A 2 0.16 4.60 14.52
N LEU A 3 -0.28 3.65 13.72
CA LEU A 3 -0.17 3.65 12.26
C LEU A 3 -1.58 3.78 11.67
N LEU A 4 -1.83 4.89 10.99
CA LEU A 4 -3.07 5.16 10.27
C LEU A 4 -2.89 4.84 8.78
N VAL A 5 -3.86 4.15 8.20
CA VAL A 5 -4.01 4.03 6.76
C VAL A 5 -5.37 4.55 6.31
N VAL A 6 -5.39 5.33 5.25
CA VAL A 6 -6.61 5.67 4.50
C VAL A 6 -6.48 5.15 3.08
N GLY A 7 -7.51 4.47 2.58
CA GLY A 7 -7.46 3.90 1.23
C GLY A 7 -8.78 3.28 0.80
N SER A 8 -8.76 2.73 -0.41
CA SER A 8 -9.90 1.98 -0.94
C SER A 8 -10.10 0.67 -0.20
N ILE A 9 -11.37 0.30 -0.02
CA ILE A 9 -11.82 -1.03 0.38
C ILE A 9 -12.70 -1.54 -0.75
N ALA A 10 -12.42 -2.73 -1.27
CA ALA A 10 -13.01 -3.20 -2.52
C ALA A 10 -13.48 -4.64 -2.47
N TYR A 11 -14.33 -4.99 -3.43
CA TYR A 11 -14.50 -6.35 -3.92
C TYR A 11 -13.89 -6.47 -5.31
N ASP A 12 -12.87 -7.31 -5.43
CA ASP A 12 -12.12 -7.49 -6.67
C ASP A 12 -12.58 -8.74 -7.42
N THR A 13 -12.58 -8.66 -8.75
CA THR A 13 -12.67 -9.81 -9.65
C THR A 13 -11.36 -9.92 -10.40
N ILE A 14 -10.64 -11.01 -10.18
CA ILE A 14 -9.29 -11.19 -10.71
C ILE A 14 -9.27 -12.40 -11.65
N GLU A 15 -8.78 -12.17 -12.84
CA GLU A 15 -8.49 -13.19 -13.84
C GLU A 15 -6.98 -13.27 -14.04
N THR A 16 -6.42 -14.45 -13.80
CA THR A 16 -5.02 -14.81 -14.11
C THR A 16 -5.01 -15.83 -15.26
N PRO A 17 -3.86 -16.14 -15.85
CA PRO A 17 -3.78 -17.18 -16.88
C PRO A 17 -4.31 -18.55 -16.46
N THR A 18 -4.35 -18.82 -15.16
CA THR A 18 -4.69 -20.14 -14.61
C THR A 18 -6.01 -20.19 -13.86
N ALA A 19 -6.57 -19.05 -13.44
CA ALA A 19 -7.78 -19.02 -12.64
C ALA A 19 -8.53 -17.68 -12.74
N ARG A 20 -9.84 -17.71 -12.38
CA ARG A 20 -10.66 -16.53 -12.16
C ARG A 20 -11.35 -16.63 -10.80
N ARG A 21 -11.29 -15.57 -10.04
CA ARG A 21 -11.95 -15.43 -8.74
C ARG A 21 -12.75 -14.13 -8.70
N GLU A 22 -13.93 -14.21 -8.10
CA GLU A 22 -14.86 -13.05 -8.00
C GLU A 22 -15.17 -12.74 -6.54
N ASN A 23 -15.53 -11.47 -6.28
CA ASN A 23 -15.88 -10.95 -4.96
C ASN A 23 -14.79 -11.21 -3.90
N LEU A 24 -13.53 -11.13 -4.30
CA LEU A 24 -12.40 -11.20 -3.39
C LEU A 24 -12.32 -9.91 -2.57
N LEU A 25 -12.00 -10.01 -1.29
CA LEU A 25 -11.66 -8.83 -0.50
C LEU A 25 -10.40 -8.19 -1.08
N GLY A 26 -10.51 -6.94 -1.47
CA GLY A 26 -9.45 -6.15 -2.10
C GLY A 26 -9.43 -4.72 -1.63
N GLY A 27 -8.75 -3.88 -2.40
CA GLY A 27 -8.51 -2.48 -2.08
C GLY A 27 -7.23 -2.26 -1.28
N SER A 28 -6.67 -1.06 -1.39
CA SER A 28 -5.37 -0.72 -0.83
C SER A 28 -5.32 -0.78 0.70
N ALA A 29 -6.37 -0.32 1.39
CA ALA A 29 -6.39 -0.33 2.86
C ALA A 29 -6.44 -1.75 3.46
N PRO A 30 -7.21 -2.72 2.97
CA PRO A 30 -7.18 -4.10 3.42
C PRO A 30 -5.82 -4.78 3.30
N TYR A 31 -5.19 -4.74 2.13
CA TYR A 31 -3.87 -5.35 1.92
C TYR A 31 -2.81 -4.70 2.81
N PHE A 32 -2.78 -3.37 2.86
CA PHE A 32 -1.87 -2.63 3.74
C PHE A 32 -2.08 -3.01 5.21
N SER A 33 -3.33 -2.97 5.69
CA SER A 33 -3.64 -3.21 7.09
C SER A 33 -3.28 -4.62 7.54
N TYR A 34 -3.56 -5.62 6.70
CA TYR A 34 -3.17 -6.99 7.02
C TYR A 34 -1.65 -7.12 7.11
N ALA A 35 -0.92 -6.61 6.12
CA ALA A 35 0.54 -6.65 6.09
C ALA A 35 1.18 -5.92 7.29
N ALA A 36 0.67 -4.74 7.64
CA ALA A 36 1.17 -3.95 8.76
C ALA A 36 0.85 -4.58 10.12
N SER A 37 -0.25 -5.34 10.24
CA SER A 37 -0.69 -5.97 11.49
C SER A 37 0.32 -6.99 12.05
N PHE A 38 1.19 -7.54 11.22
CA PHE A 38 2.30 -8.39 11.67
C PHE A 38 3.33 -7.63 12.54
N PHE A 39 3.31 -6.31 12.53
CA PHE A 39 4.31 -5.46 13.21
C PHE A 39 3.72 -4.57 14.30
N CYS A 40 2.55 -4.00 14.09
CA CYS A 40 1.95 -3.04 15.01
C CYS A 40 0.42 -2.97 14.84
N PRO A 41 -0.31 -2.43 15.84
CA PRO A 41 -1.72 -2.06 15.67
C PRO A 41 -1.90 -1.02 14.56
N VAL A 42 -2.98 -1.17 13.79
CA VAL A 42 -3.30 -0.32 12.63
C VAL A 42 -4.66 0.34 12.84
N GLN A 43 -4.79 1.58 12.40
CA GLN A 43 -6.04 2.34 12.33
C GLN A 43 -6.46 2.44 10.87
N MET A 44 -7.56 1.77 10.48
CA MET A 44 -8.01 1.72 9.10
C MET A 44 -9.15 2.71 8.85
N VAL A 45 -8.99 3.53 7.81
CA VAL A 45 -10.00 4.49 7.34
C VAL A 45 -10.36 4.16 5.89
N GLY A 46 -11.65 4.03 5.63
CA GLY A 46 -12.18 3.74 4.31
C GLY A 46 -13.70 3.83 4.30
N VAL A 47 -14.31 3.51 3.18
CA VAL A 47 -15.76 3.50 3.01
C VAL A 47 -16.22 2.23 2.32
N VAL A 48 -17.34 1.69 2.79
CA VAL A 48 -17.98 0.49 2.22
C VAL A 48 -19.49 0.71 2.10
N GLY A 49 -20.14 -0.09 1.27
CA GLY A 49 -21.58 -0.08 1.12
C GLY A 49 -22.30 -1.05 2.05
N ALA A 50 -23.62 -1.16 1.87
CA ALA A 50 -24.47 -2.11 2.59
C ALA A 50 -24.15 -3.59 2.30
N ASP A 51 -23.40 -3.85 1.25
CA ASP A 51 -22.93 -5.18 0.85
C ASP A 51 -21.63 -5.62 1.57
N TRP A 52 -21.14 -4.81 2.52
CA TRP A 52 -19.98 -5.16 3.33
C TRP A 52 -20.28 -6.33 4.27
N LEU A 53 -19.40 -7.32 4.28
CA LEU A 53 -19.55 -8.50 5.12
C LEU A 53 -18.96 -8.26 6.52
N PRO A 54 -19.74 -8.40 7.61
CA PRO A 54 -19.28 -8.19 8.98
C PRO A 54 -18.06 -9.04 9.36
N GLU A 55 -17.92 -10.21 8.78
CA GLU A 55 -16.80 -11.14 9.00
C GLU A 55 -15.45 -10.53 8.66
N TYR A 56 -15.38 -9.60 7.71
CA TYR A 56 -14.13 -8.89 7.40
C TYR A 56 -13.78 -7.89 8.49
N THR A 57 -14.76 -7.21 9.05
CA THR A 57 -14.54 -6.33 10.22
C THR A 57 -14.00 -7.14 11.39
N GLU A 58 -14.62 -8.27 11.70
CA GLU A 58 -14.18 -9.17 12.78
C GLU A 58 -12.76 -9.72 12.53
N MET A 59 -12.45 -10.08 11.29
CA MET A 59 -11.11 -10.55 10.91
C MET A 59 -10.05 -9.47 11.21
N PHE A 60 -10.27 -8.24 10.77
CA PHE A 60 -9.33 -7.16 11.01
C PHE A 60 -9.20 -6.81 12.49
N GLN A 61 -10.29 -6.81 13.24
CA GLN A 61 -10.26 -6.56 14.69
C GLN A 61 -9.44 -7.63 15.44
N LYS A 62 -9.54 -8.91 15.05
CA LYS A 62 -8.71 -9.99 15.60
C LYS A 62 -7.21 -9.81 15.32
N LEU A 63 -6.85 -9.10 14.26
CA LEU A 63 -5.48 -8.76 13.91
C LEU A 63 -4.97 -7.48 14.61
N GLY A 64 -5.78 -6.85 15.47
CA GLY A 64 -5.41 -5.60 16.12
C GLY A 64 -5.58 -4.36 15.24
N VAL A 65 -6.39 -4.46 14.17
CA VAL A 65 -6.76 -3.32 13.34
C VAL A 65 -8.00 -2.64 13.91
N ASP A 66 -7.89 -1.36 14.24
CA ASP A 66 -9.04 -0.53 14.63
C ASP A 66 -9.83 -0.11 13.38
N THR A 67 -11.03 -0.66 13.25
CA THR A 67 -11.94 -0.48 12.11
C THR A 67 -12.97 0.63 12.33
N THR A 68 -12.88 1.40 13.43
CA THR A 68 -13.84 2.49 13.74
C THR A 68 -13.80 3.63 12.73
N GLY A 69 -12.76 3.70 11.90
CA GLY A 69 -12.63 4.64 10.78
C GLY A 69 -13.31 4.18 9.48
N ILE A 70 -13.93 2.99 9.46
CA ILE A 70 -14.66 2.51 8.28
C ILE A 70 -16.09 3.06 8.30
N GLU A 71 -16.43 3.87 7.30
CA GLU A 71 -17.78 4.35 7.08
C GLU A 71 -18.59 3.31 6.32
N ILE A 72 -19.80 2.98 6.81
CA ILE A 72 -20.76 2.12 6.11
C ILE A 72 -21.89 2.99 5.57
N VAL A 73 -22.06 3.03 4.25
CA VAL A 73 -23.15 3.77 3.57
C VAL A 73 -24.33 2.82 3.37
N PRO A 74 -25.48 3.01 4.06
CA PRO A 74 -26.55 2.02 4.10
C PRO A 74 -27.20 1.70 2.75
N ASP A 75 -27.26 2.66 1.85
CA ASP A 75 -27.89 2.52 0.53
C ASP A 75 -26.86 2.45 -0.61
N GLY A 76 -25.57 2.30 -0.26
CA GLY A 76 -24.46 2.25 -1.20
C GLY A 76 -23.98 0.84 -1.48
N LYS A 77 -23.13 0.73 -2.50
CA LYS A 77 -22.34 -0.48 -2.77
C LYS A 77 -20.86 -0.21 -2.54
N THR A 78 -20.15 -1.21 -2.06
CA THR A 78 -18.69 -1.16 -1.92
C THR A 78 -18.04 -1.01 -3.30
N PHE A 79 -16.89 -0.33 -3.36
CA PHE A 79 -16.07 -0.20 -4.57
C PHE A 79 -15.77 -1.57 -5.17
N ARG A 80 -15.82 -1.66 -6.50
CA ARG A 80 -15.52 -2.91 -7.24
C ARG A 80 -14.50 -2.64 -8.33
N TRP A 81 -13.55 -3.54 -8.41
CA TRP A 81 -12.55 -3.54 -9.48
C TRP A 81 -12.46 -4.92 -10.13
N SER A 82 -12.26 -4.93 -11.44
CA SER A 82 -12.01 -6.17 -12.18
C SER A 82 -10.77 -6.01 -13.04
N GLY A 83 -9.84 -6.95 -12.92
CA GLY A 83 -8.60 -6.96 -13.66
C GLY A 83 -8.25 -8.33 -14.22
N LYS A 84 -7.49 -8.31 -15.33
CA LYS A 84 -6.95 -9.49 -15.98
C LYS A 84 -5.45 -9.38 -16.13
N TYR A 85 -4.73 -10.31 -15.54
CA TYR A 85 -3.28 -10.40 -15.66
C TYR A 85 -2.85 -11.11 -16.93
N HIS A 86 -1.79 -10.60 -17.54
CA HIS A 86 -1.13 -11.22 -18.67
C HIS A 86 -0.27 -12.41 -18.21
N ALA A 87 0.25 -13.18 -19.18
CA ALA A 87 1.06 -14.38 -18.90
C ALA A 87 2.35 -14.10 -18.10
N ASN A 88 2.86 -12.87 -18.15
CA ASN A 88 4.03 -12.46 -17.38
C ASN A 88 3.72 -12.10 -15.92
N MET A 89 2.45 -12.07 -15.50
CA MET A 89 1.97 -11.75 -14.17
C MET A 89 2.39 -10.35 -13.63
N ASN A 90 3.01 -9.52 -14.47
CA ASN A 90 3.40 -8.14 -14.15
C ASN A 90 2.43 -7.12 -14.77
N ASP A 91 2.00 -7.39 -16.00
CA ASP A 91 1.09 -6.51 -16.72
C ASP A 91 -0.36 -6.96 -16.53
N ARG A 92 -1.26 -5.99 -16.41
CA ARG A 92 -2.70 -6.25 -16.28
C ARG A 92 -3.53 -5.25 -17.08
N ASP A 93 -4.70 -5.71 -17.52
CA ASP A 93 -5.76 -4.88 -18.05
C ASP A 93 -6.82 -4.64 -16.97
N THR A 94 -7.26 -3.40 -16.80
CA THR A 94 -8.46 -3.11 -16.03
C THR A 94 -9.68 -3.37 -16.92
N LEU A 95 -10.54 -4.28 -16.50
CA LEU A 95 -11.74 -4.67 -17.25
C LEU A 95 -12.95 -3.82 -16.84
N ASP A 96 -13.09 -3.53 -15.53
CA ASP A 96 -14.19 -2.73 -14.98
C ASP A 96 -13.76 -2.00 -13.70
N THR A 97 -14.33 -0.83 -13.49
CA THR A 97 -14.12 -0.02 -12.28
C THR A 97 -15.43 0.66 -11.87
N GLN A 98 -16.00 0.23 -10.77
CA GLN A 98 -17.22 0.79 -10.20
C GLN A 98 -16.87 1.49 -8.88
N LEU A 99 -16.66 2.80 -8.93
CA LEU A 99 -16.26 3.58 -7.75
C LEU A 99 -17.29 3.51 -6.61
N ASN A 100 -18.59 3.45 -6.95
CA ASN A 100 -19.68 3.36 -5.97
C ASN A 100 -19.47 4.39 -4.84
N VAL A 101 -19.57 3.96 -3.55
CA VAL A 101 -19.41 4.85 -2.39
C VAL A 101 -18.01 5.50 -2.29
N LEU A 102 -16.99 4.89 -2.87
CA LEU A 102 -15.63 5.44 -2.88
C LEU A 102 -15.56 6.76 -3.67
N GLY A 103 -16.36 6.90 -4.73
CA GLY A 103 -16.34 8.08 -5.61
C GLY A 103 -16.74 9.40 -4.93
N THR A 104 -17.44 9.32 -3.80
CA THR A 104 -17.90 10.49 -3.03
C THR A 104 -17.36 10.51 -1.60
N PHE A 105 -16.40 9.62 -1.30
CA PHE A 105 -15.88 9.45 0.05
C PHE A 105 -15.14 10.68 0.55
N GLN A 106 -15.57 11.21 1.68
CA GLN A 106 -14.94 12.29 2.41
C GLN A 106 -14.68 11.84 3.85
N PRO A 107 -13.46 11.35 4.17
CA PRO A 107 -13.17 10.74 5.45
C PRO A 107 -13.34 11.72 6.60
N LYS A 108 -13.96 11.24 7.69
CA LYS A 108 -14.00 11.91 8.98
C LYS A 108 -13.20 11.05 9.96
N LEU A 109 -12.03 11.54 10.35
CA LEU A 109 -11.18 10.80 11.27
C LEU A 109 -11.81 10.74 12.67
N PRO A 110 -11.93 9.55 13.28
CA PRO A 110 -12.17 9.43 14.72
C PRO A 110 -11.15 10.27 15.51
N GLU A 111 -11.54 10.80 16.67
CA GLU A 111 -10.72 11.74 17.43
C GLU A 111 -9.35 11.13 17.82
N ASN A 112 -9.34 9.83 18.18
CA ASN A 112 -8.12 9.10 18.51
C ASN A 112 -7.21 8.87 17.31
N PHE A 113 -7.72 8.92 16.05
CA PHE A 113 -6.91 8.75 14.84
C PHE A 113 -6.19 10.03 14.43
N ARG A 114 -6.69 11.20 14.83
CA ARG A 114 -6.09 12.49 14.46
C ARG A 114 -4.68 12.70 15.01
N ARG A 115 -4.27 11.91 16.01
CA ARG A 115 -2.93 11.95 16.64
C ARG A 115 -2.04 10.80 16.21
N SER A 116 -2.33 10.18 15.08
CA SER A 116 -1.51 9.10 14.54
C SER A 116 -0.14 9.62 14.15
N GLN A 117 0.89 8.92 14.63
CA GLN A 117 2.28 9.32 14.43
C GLN A 117 2.77 8.92 13.03
N TYR A 118 2.34 7.76 12.54
CA TYR A 118 2.65 7.25 11.22
C TYR A 118 1.37 7.22 10.39
N VAL A 119 1.43 7.76 9.17
CA VAL A 119 0.26 7.87 8.29
C VAL A 119 0.62 7.38 6.90
N PHE A 120 -0.21 6.50 6.36
CA PHE A 120 -0.12 6.07 4.97
C PHE A 120 -1.38 6.47 4.23
N ILE A 121 -1.22 7.32 3.21
CA ILE A 121 -2.27 7.65 2.24
C ILE A 121 -2.16 6.62 1.12
N ALA A 122 -2.89 5.52 1.26
CA ALA A 122 -2.93 4.46 0.26
C ALA A 122 -3.72 4.92 -0.97
N ASN A 123 -3.73 4.10 -2.01
CA ASN A 123 -4.37 4.45 -3.27
C ASN A 123 -5.83 4.91 -3.08
N CYS A 124 -6.04 6.21 -3.16
CA CYS A 124 -7.34 6.90 -3.15
C CYS A 124 -7.20 8.24 -3.90
N ALA A 125 -8.31 8.95 -4.10
CA ALA A 125 -8.26 10.29 -4.69
C ALA A 125 -7.33 11.21 -3.86
N PRO A 126 -6.41 11.96 -4.49
CA PRO A 126 -5.50 12.86 -3.77
C PRO A 126 -6.24 13.87 -2.87
N SER A 127 -7.43 14.33 -3.27
CA SER A 127 -8.30 15.19 -2.44
C SER A 127 -8.74 14.50 -1.14
N THR A 128 -8.96 13.18 -1.15
CA THR A 128 -9.23 12.38 0.05
C THR A 128 -8.03 12.42 0.99
N GLY A 129 -6.82 12.20 0.46
CA GLY A 129 -5.57 12.32 1.22
C GLY A 129 -5.38 13.70 1.84
N LEU A 130 -5.60 14.76 1.07
CA LEU A 130 -5.53 16.15 1.56
C LEU A 130 -6.53 16.40 2.70
N SER A 131 -7.77 15.91 2.57
CA SER A 131 -8.78 16.01 3.62
C SER A 131 -8.36 15.29 4.91
N VAL A 132 -7.69 14.15 4.81
CA VAL A 132 -7.12 13.45 5.97
C VAL A 132 -6.02 14.28 6.63
N LEU A 133 -5.08 14.81 5.82
CA LEU A 133 -3.98 15.63 6.33
C LEU A 133 -4.46 16.90 7.04
N ASP A 134 -5.58 17.47 6.62
CA ASP A 134 -6.20 18.65 7.28
C ASP A 134 -6.75 18.34 8.67
N GLN A 135 -7.04 17.08 8.97
CA GLN A 135 -7.58 16.63 10.25
C GLN A 135 -6.51 16.13 11.23
N LEU A 136 -5.28 15.88 10.74
CA LEU A 136 -4.18 15.37 11.59
C LEU A 136 -3.62 16.45 12.52
N GLN A 137 -3.22 16.04 13.71
CA GLN A 137 -2.65 16.89 14.77
C GLN A 137 -1.16 16.57 15.00
N GLY A 138 -0.37 16.57 13.91
CA GLY A 138 1.07 16.34 13.96
C GLY A 138 1.46 14.87 13.82
N ALA A 139 1.71 14.43 12.59
CA ALA A 139 2.31 13.13 12.29
C ALA A 139 3.84 13.25 12.21
N ASP A 140 4.55 12.21 12.64
CA ASP A 140 6.00 12.11 12.54
C ASP A 140 6.46 11.71 11.15
N LEU A 141 5.65 10.89 10.45
CA LEU A 141 5.91 10.42 9.10
C LEU A 141 4.61 10.26 8.31
N VAL A 142 4.53 10.91 7.17
CA VAL A 142 3.42 10.79 6.21
C VAL A 142 3.96 10.25 4.89
N VAL A 143 3.47 9.10 4.47
CA VAL A 143 3.83 8.47 3.20
C VAL A 143 2.57 8.28 2.38
N ALA A 144 2.65 8.46 1.05
CA ALA A 144 1.53 8.21 0.17
C ALA A 144 1.90 7.23 -0.95
N ASP A 145 0.88 6.59 -1.50
CA ASP A 145 0.91 5.89 -2.79
C ASP A 145 0.03 6.66 -3.80
N THR A 146 0.18 6.35 -5.06
CA THR A 146 -0.67 6.88 -6.13
C THR A 146 -0.81 5.84 -7.25
N MET A 147 -1.59 6.17 -8.27
CA MET A 147 -1.71 5.35 -9.47
C MET A 147 -1.91 6.22 -10.73
N ASP A 148 -1.80 5.59 -11.89
CA ASP A 148 -1.98 6.21 -13.21
C ASP A 148 -3.29 7.01 -13.35
N LEU A 149 -4.39 6.52 -12.76
CA LEU A 149 -5.68 7.22 -12.77
C LEU A 149 -5.56 8.63 -12.20
N TRP A 150 -4.91 8.80 -11.06
CA TRP A 150 -4.77 10.09 -10.38
C TRP A 150 -3.72 10.97 -11.03
N ILE A 151 -2.62 10.38 -11.53
CA ILE A 151 -1.59 11.09 -12.29
C ILE A 151 -2.18 11.75 -13.53
N ASN A 152 -3.09 11.05 -14.22
CA ASN A 152 -3.69 11.53 -15.46
C ASN A 152 -4.88 12.48 -15.24
N ASN A 153 -5.72 12.26 -14.20
CA ASN A 153 -7.00 12.94 -14.11
C ASN A 153 -7.09 14.00 -13.00
N THR A 154 -6.24 13.92 -11.96
CA THR A 154 -6.28 14.83 -10.79
C THR A 154 -4.89 15.35 -10.43
N ARG A 155 -4.11 15.69 -11.45
CA ARG A 155 -2.70 16.08 -11.31
C ARG A 155 -2.49 17.25 -10.34
N SER A 156 -3.33 18.27 -10.35
CA SER A 156 -3.23 19.42 -9.45
C SER A 156 -3.34 19.04 -7.98
N ASP A 157 -4.28 18.14 -7.67
CA ASP A 157 -4.50 17.68 -6.30
C ASP A 157 -3.36 16.75 -5.86
N LEU A 158 -2.84 15.93 -6.79
CA LEU A 158 -1.66 15.10 -6.52
C LEU A 158 -0.42 15.98 -6.24
N ASP A 159 -0.18 17.04 -7.03
CA ASP A 159 0.91 17.98 -6.78
C ASP A 159 0.76 18.71 -5.45
N ALA A 160 -0.48 18.99 -5.01
CA ALA A 160 -0.75 19.56 -3.69
C ALA A 160 -0.49 18.55 -2.57
N LEU A 161 -0.87 17.28 -2.76
CA LEU A 161 -0.61 16.21 -1.80
C LEU A 161 0.89 15.95 -1.65
N MET A 162 1.65 15.87 -2.75
CA MET A 162 3.09 15.65 -2.72
C MET A 162 3.85 16.68 -1.90
N LYS A 163 3.39 17.92 -1.83
CA LYS A 163 4.00 18.99 -1.00
C LYS A 163 3.77 18.81 0.50
N ARG A 164 2.91 17.88 0.91
CA ARG A 164 2.49 17.68 2.30
C ARG A 164 2.89 16.32 2.86
N ILE A 165 3.56 15.48 2.09
CA ILE A 165 4.02 14.16 2.49
C ILE A 165 5.54 14.12 2.61
N ASP A 166 6.04 13.20 3.43
CA ASP A 166 7.47 12.97 3.58
C ASP A 166 7.99 11.98 2.55
N GLY A 167 7.20 10.98 2.16
CA GLY A 167 7.59 9.96 1.21
C GLY A 167 6.52 9.61 0.20
N LEU A 168 6.95 9.22 -1.01
CA LEU A 168 6.09 8.67 -2.05
C LEU A 168 6.51 7.23 -2.36
N VAL A 169 5.54 6.31 -2.36
CA VAL A 169 5.72 4.93 -2.85
C VAL A 169 5.00 4.83 -4.20
N ILE A 170 5.70 4.40 -5.23
CA ILE A 170 5.19 4.44 -6.62
C ILE A 170 5.81 3.29 -7.42
N ASN A 171 5.15 2.76 -8.44
CA ASN A 171 5.81 1.83 -9.34
C ASN A 171 6.63 2.57 -10.44
N ASP A 172 7.46 1.84 -11.16
CA ASP A 172 8.36 2.41 -12.16
C ASP A 172 7.64 3.01 -13.37
N SER A 173 6.50 2.44 -13.77
CA SER A 173 5.67 2.94 -14.87
C SER A 173 4.98 4.25 -14.47
N GLU A 174 4.43 4.30 -13.27
CA GLU A 174 3.82 5.49 -12.68
C GLU A 174 4.85 6.61 -12.47
N ALA A 175 6.07 6.27 -11.99
CA ALA A 175 7.15 7.25 -11.85
C ALA A 175 7.55 7.88 -13.18
N LYS A 176 7.64 7.08 -14.25
CA LYS A 176 7.88 7.57 -15.62
C LYS A 176 6.72 8.44 -16.11
N LEU A 177 5.48 8.00 -15.87
CA LEU A 177 4.27 8.75 -16.26
C LEU A 177 4.19 10.10 -15.53
N LEU A 178 4.45 10.13 -14.24
CA LEU A 178 4.39 11.31 -13.39
C LEU A 178 5.41 12.37 -13.80
N THR A 179 6.60 11.94 -14.22
CA THR A 179 7.75 12.82 -14.46
C THR A 179 8.08 13.04 -15.91
N GLY A 180 7.70 12.13 -16.80
CA GLY A 180 8.13 12.07 -18.20
C GLY A 180 9.57 11.55 -18.38
N GLU A 181 10.24 11.12 -17.31
CA GLU A 181 11.61 10.61 -17.35
C GLU A 181 11.62 9.08 -17.57
N MET A 182 12.43 8.59 -18.50
CA MET A 182 12.53 7.17 -18.80
C MET A 182 13.43 6.41 -17.80
N ASN A 183 14.44 7.07 -17.26
CA ASN A 183 15.32 6.49 -16.24
C ASN A 183 14.69 6.66 -14.85
N VAL A 184 14.50 5.56 -14.13
CA VAL A 184 13.81 5.56 -12.83
C VAL A 184 14.55 6.35 -11.76
N ILE A 185 15.88 6.45 -11.80
CA ILE A 185 16.66 7.24 -10.84
C ILE A 185 16.47 8.73 -11.14
N THR A 186 16.49 9.13 -12.41
CA THR A 186 16.19 10.50 -12.82
C THR A 186 14.75 10.87 -12.45
N ALA A 187 13.79 9.95 -12.67
CA ALA A 187 12.40 10.12 -12.24
C ALA A 187 12.29 10.34 -10.73
N ALA A 188 12.99 9.51 -9.93
CA ALA A 188 13.01 9.67 -8.48
C ALA A 188 13.53 11.05 -8.04
N HIS A 189 14.68 11.48 -8.57
CA HIS A 189 15.21 12.81 -8.25
C HIS A 189 14.25 13.93 -8.64
N LYS A 190 13.56 13.80 -9.77
CA LYS A 190 12.55 14.78 -10.19
C LYS A 190 11.35 14.80 -9.23
N ILE A 191 10.89 13.63 -8.73
CA ILE A 191 9.82 13.55 -7.73
C ILE A 191 10.24 14.23 -6.42
N LEU A 192 11.50 14.09 -5.97
CA LEU A 192 12.00 14.81 -4.79
C LEU A 192 11.82 16.33 -4.93
N THR A 193 11.98 16.88 -6.14
CA THR A 193 11.75 18.32 -6.35
C THR A 193 10.29 18.74 -6.31
N MET A 194 9.34 17.78 -6.28
CA MET A 194 7.89 18.05 -6.21
C MET A 194 7.37 18.09 -4.75
N GLY A 195 8.20 17.71 -3.75
CA GLY A 195 7.86 17.86 -2.33
C GLY A 195 8.35 16.74 -1.42
N PRO A 196 8.22 15.44 -1.78
CA PRO A 196 8.65 14.35 -0.91
C PRO A 196 10.15 14.40 -0.58
N LYS A 197 10.52 14.01 0.64
CA LYS A 197 11.92 13.89 1.10
C LYS A 197 12.58 12.60 0.62
N PHE A 198 11.76 11.59 0.32
CA PHE A 198 12.20 10.33 -0.27
C PHE A 198 11.14 9.72 -1.20
N VAL A 199 11.61 8.88 -2.09
CA VAL A 199 10.77 8.13 -3.03
C VAL A 199 11.17 6.66 -2.98
N ILE A 200 10.17 5.78 -2.99
CA ILE A 200 10.38 4.34 -3.14
C ILE A 200 9.76 3.92 -4.46
N ILE A 201 10.58 3.44 -5.37
CA ILE A 201 10.13 2.93 -6.67
C ILE A 201 10.06 1.42 -6.62
N LYS A 202 8.84 0.89 -6.68
CA LYS A 202 8.54 -0.55 -6.80
C LYS A 202 8.76 -0.98 -8.25
N LYS A 203 9.41 -2.13 -8.46
CA LYS A 203 9.77 -2.65 -9.79
C LYS A 203 9.32 -4.11 -9.99
N GLY A 204 8.23 -4.52 -9.34
CA GLY A 204 7.70 -5.87 -9.43
C GLY A 204 8.74 -6.93 -9.09
N GLU A 205 8.98 -7.87 -10.01
CA GLU A 205 9.97 -8.94 -9.88
C GLU A 205 11.43 -8.47 -9.74
N HIS A 206 11.70 -7.19 -9.97
CA HIS A 206 13.04 -6.62 -9.83
C HIS A 206 13.25 -5.90 -8.49
N GLY A 207 12.28 -5.94 -7.58
CA GLY A 207 12.40 -5.39 -6.23
C GLY A 207 12.02 -3.92 -6.10
N ALA A 208 12.74 -3.17 -5.26
CA ALA A 208 12.45 -1.77 -4.97
C ALA A 208 13.73 -0.94 -4.83
N ILE A 209 13.60 0.36 -5.12
CA ILE A 209 14.69 1.34 -4.98
C ILE A 209 14.18 2.46 -4.08
N PHE A 210 14.90 2.75 -3.01
CA PHE A 210 14.72 3.94 -2.19
C PHE A 210 15.69 5.03 -2.66
N VAL A 211 15.20 6.25 -2.82
CA VAL A 211 16.00 7.42 -3.19
C VAL A 211 15.62 8.60 -2.29
N SER A 212 16.60 9.22 -1.69
CA SER A 212 16.49 10.52 -1.01
C SER A 212 17.55 11.48 -1.55
N GLU A 213 17.70 12.66 -0.96
CA GLU A 213 18.74 13.60 -1.33
C GLU A 213 20.16 13.04 -1.14
N TYR A 214 20.36 12.21 -0.08
CA TYR A 214 21.69 11.74 0.34
C TYR A 214 21.87 10.23 0.22
N GLU A 215 20.81 9.47 0.04
CA GLU A 215 20.85 8.01 0.15
C GLU A 215 20.14 7.33 -1.02
N LEU A 216 20.71 6.24 -1.47
CA LEU A 216 20.11 5.34 -2.45
C LEU A 216 20.30 3.90 -1.95
N TYR A 217 19.19 3.16 -1.82
CA TYR A 217 19.18 1.75 -1.45
C TYR A 217 18.43 0.93 -2.48
N VAL A 218 18.93 -0.26 -2.76
CA VAL A 218 18.31 -1.22 -3.68
C VAL A 218 18.06 -2.51 -2.92
N VAL A 219 16.81 -2.98 -2.97
CA VAL A 219 16.43 -4.29 -2.42
C VAL A 219 15.84 -5.11 -3.56
N PRO A 220 16.40 -6.29 -3.89
CA PRO A 220 15.84 -7.16 -4.92
C PRO A 220 14.49 -7.72 -4.46
N ALA A 221 13.68 -8.26 -5.38
CA ALA A 221 12.52 -9.04 -5.00
C ALA A 221 12.95 -10.37 -4.37
N PHE A 222 12.12 -10.93 -3.47
CA PHE A 222 12.30 -12.31 -3.03
C PHE A 222 11.93 -13.26 -4.18
N PRO A 223 12.84 -14.17 -4.60
CA PRO A 223 12.56 -15.07 -5.69
C PRO A 223 11.50 -16.11 -5.28
N THR A 224 10.43 -16.23 -6.05
CA THR A 224 9.40 -17.27 -5.89
C THR A 224 9.00 -17.83 -7.24
N GLU A 225 8.76 -19.13 -7.29
CA GLU A 225 8.22 -19.81 -8.49
C GLU A 225 6.68 -19.83 -8.48
N ASN A 226 6.07 -19.58 -7.31
CA ASN A 226 4.63 -19.71 -7.11
C ASN A 226 3.94 -18.33 -7.10
N VAL A 227 3.76 -17.74 -8.28
CA VAL A 227 3.01 -16.50 -8.44
C VAL A 227 1.57 -16.83 -8.83
N VAL A 228 0.63 -16.62 -7.91
CA VAL A 228 -0.80 -16.92 -8.09
C VAL A 228 -1.58 -15.66 -8.44
N ASP A 229 -1.42 -14.59 -7.66
CA ASP A 229 -2.12 -13.31 -7.83
C ASP A 229 -1.26 -12.14 -7.30
N PRO A 230 -0.73 -11.27 -8.17
CA PRO A 230 0.07 -10.13 -7.72
C PRO A 230 -0.76 -8.92 -7.27
N THR A 231 -2.10 -9.01 -7.24
CA THR A 231 -2.97 -7.91 -6.78
C THR A 231 -2.67 -7.59 -5.31
N GLY A 232 -2.54 -6.31 -5.01
CA GLY A 232 -2.25 -5.85 -3.65
C GLY A 232 -0.81 -6.06 -3.18
N ALA A 233 0.10 -6.59 -4.04
CA ALA A 233 1.51 -6.75 -3.67
C ALA A 233 2.17 -5.42 -3.29
N GLY A 234 1.87 -4.34 -4.03
CA GLY A 234 2.35 -2.99 -3.74
C GLY A 234 1.83 -2.44 -2.42
N ASP A 235 0.53 -2.65 -2.13
CA ASP A 235 -0.10 -2.21 -0.88
C ASP A 235 0.45 -3.00 0.31
N SER A 236 0.66 -4.31 0.12
CA SER A 236 1.25 -5.18 1.13
C SER A 236 2.72 -4.84 1.39
N PHE A 237 3.48 -4.51 0.35
CA PHE A 237 4.84 -3.97 0.49
C PHE A 237 4.83 -2.72 1.36
N ALA A 238 3.96 -1.76 1.05
CA ALA A 238 3.84 -0.54 1.83
C ALA A 238 3.39 -0.80 3.28
N GLY A 239 2.46 -1.75 3.49
CA GLY A 239 2.01 -2.18 4.81
C GLY A 239 3.12 -2.79 5.65
N GLY A 240 3.91 -3.70 5.08
CA GLY A 240 5.07 -4.31 5.75
C GLY A 240 6.15 -3.29 6.09
N MET A 241 6.46 -2.42 5.16
CA MET A 241 7.41 -1.33 5.34
C MET A 241 6.99 -0.36 6.46
N MET A 242 5.78 0.19 6.35
CA MET A 242 5.25 1.16 7.32
C MET A 242 4.99 0.54 8.69
N GLY A 243 4.51 -0.72 8.72
CA GLY A 243 4.35 -1.48 9.94
C GLY A 243 5.68 -1.68 10.67
N TYR A 244 6.75 -2.02 9.93
CA TYR A 244 8.09 -2.09 10.49
C TYR A 244 8.54 -0.73 11.05
N PHE A 245 8.43 0.37 10.29
CA PHE A 245 8.75 1.71 10.78
C PHE A 245 8.00 2.05 12.08
N ALA A 246 6.70 1.83 12.12
CA ALA A 246 5.88 2.11 13.29
C ALA A 246 6.22 1.22 14.49
N SER A 247 6.81 0.03 14.29
CA SER A 247 7.27 -0.86 15.35
C SER A 247 8.61 -0.43 15.95
N GLN A 248 9.42 0.32 15.21
CA GLN A 248 10.72 0.82 15.67
C GLN A 248 10.54 2.12 16.47
N ARG A 249 11.03 2.16 17.70
CA ARG A 249 10.87 3.33 18.59
C ARG A 249 11.90 4.43 18.31
N GLY A 250 11.98 4.90 17.10
CA GLY A 250 12.80 6.05 16.74
C GLY A 250 13.92 5.71 15.76
N GLY A 251 14.14 6.62 14.84
CA GLY A 251 15.21 6.62 13.87
C GLY A 251 14.71 6.27 12.47
N PHE A 252 14.77 7.24 11.60
CA PHE A 252 14.67 7.07 10.16
C PHE A 252 16.10 7.01 9.62
N ASP A 253 16.90 6.08 10.17
CA ASP A 253 18.28 5.86 9.74
C ASP A 253 18.36 4.83 8.61
N GLY A 254 19.52 4.76 7.96
CA GLY A 254 19.72 3.90 6.80
C GLY A 254 19.54 2.41 7.10
N GLU A 255 19.79 1.94 8.33
CA GLU A 255 19.57 0.54 8.72
C GLU A 255 18.06 0.26 8.86
N THR A 256 17.36 1.13 9.53
CA THR A 256 15.89 1.05 9.70
C THR A 256 15.19 1.10 8.34
N ILE A 257 15.60 2.00 7.43
CA ILE A 257 15.07 2.08 6.07
C ILE A 257 15.28 0.77 5.31
N LYS A 258 16.50 0.23 5.29
CA LYS A 258 16.82 -1.05 4.60
C LYS A 258 15.97 -2.20 5.15
N ASN A 259 15.88 -2.33 6.47
CA ASN A 259 15.05 -3.36 7.09
C ASN A 259 13.56 -3.21 6.75
N ALA A 260 13.04 -1.98 6.72
CA ALA A 260 11.67 -1.71 6.32
C ALA A 260 11.39 -2.14 4.87
N LEU A 261 12.29 -1.82 3.93
CA LEU A 261 12.21 -2.27 2.54
C LEU A 261 12.26 -3.80 2.44
N VAL A 262 13.12 -4.45 3.22
CA VAL A 262 13.23 -5.92 3.27
C VAL A 262 11.92 -6.54 3.76
N TYR A 263 11.34 -6.06 4.87
CA TYR A 263 10.07 -6.60 5.36
C TYR A 263 8.90 -6.32 4.41
N GLY A 264 8.88 -5.16 3.75
CA GLY A 264 7.92 -4.89 2.67
C GLY A 264 8.04 -5.92 1.55
N THR A 265 9.26 -6.21 1.09
CA THR A 265 9.55 -7.23 0.07
C THR A 265 9.12 -8.63 0.51
N ILE A 266 9.45 -9.03 1.75
CA ILE A 266 9.11 -10.35 2.28
C ILE A 266 7.59 -10.52 2.37
N ILE A 267 6.87 -9.54 2.90
CA ILE A 267 5.40 -9.62 2.99
C ILE A 267 4.77 -9.68 1.60
N ALA A 268 5.19 -8.82 0.67
CA ALA A 268 4.67 -8.85 -0.69
C ALA A 268 4.90 -10.22 -1.36
N SER A 269 6.05 -10.86 -1.10
CA SER A 269 6.36 -12.17 -1.64
C SER A 269 5.45 -13.29 -1.13
N PHE A 270 4.90 -13.19 0.08
CA PHE A 270 3.87 -14.10 0.55
C PHE A 270 2.53 -13.82 -0.13
N GLY A 271 2.14 -12.55 -0.24
CA GLY A 271 0.85 -12.16 -0.80
C GLY A 271 0.63 -12.68 -2.21
N ILE A 272 1.65 -12.62 -3.06
CA ILE A 272 1.53 -13.10 -4.45
C ILE A 272 1.38 -14.62 -4.60
N GLU A 273 1.58 -15.39 -3.54
CA GLU A 273 1.43 -16.86 -3.52
C GLU A 273 -0.03 -17.32 -3.33
N GLY A 274 -1.00 -16.40 -3.21
CA GLY A 274 -2.42 -16.70 -3.04
C GLY A 274 -3.31 -15.60 -3.59
N PHE A 275 -4.61 -15.87 -3.69
CA PHE A 275 -5.59 -14.84 -4.03
C PHE A 275 -5.93 -13.99 -2.80
N SER A 276 -6.08 -12.66 -3.02
CA SER A 276 -6.49 -11.75 -1.96
C SER A 276 -5.60 -11.87 -0.70
N LEU A 277 -6.20 -12.02 0.47
CA LEU A 277 -5.52 -12.15 1.76
C LEU A 277 -5.32 -13.63 2.19
N ASP A 278 -5.61 -14.60 1.33
CA ASP A 278 -5.66 -16.01 1.74
C ASP A 278 -4.31 -16.51 2.26
N ARG A 279 -3.23 -16.17 1.56
CA ARG A 279 -1.89 -16.60 1.98
C ARG A 279 -1.45 -15.98 3.30
N TYR A 280 -1.88 -14.75 3.60
CA TYR A 280 -1.57 -14.10 4.87
C TYR A 280 -2.24 -14.76 6.08
N LYS A 281 -3.40 -15.42 5.90
CA LYS A 281 -4.11 -16.14 6.96
C LYS A 281 -3.38 -17.42 7.41
N GLU A 282 -2.45 -17.90 6.60
CA GLU A 282 -1.69 -19.14 6.83
C GLU A 282 -0.30 -18.92 7.44
N ILE A 283 0.12 -17.67 7.60
CA ILE A 283 1.45 -17.31 8.08
C ILE A 283 1.37 -16.45 9.34
N ASP A 284 2.47 -16.46 10.09
CA ASP A 284 2.68 -15.62 11.25
C ASP A 284 4.02 -14.87 11.18
N ARG A 285 4.37 -14.18 12.23
CA ARG A 285 5.62 -13.42 12.31
C ARG A 285 6.86 -14.29 12.16
N SER A 286 6.84 -15.53 12.63
CA SER A 286 7.99 -16.44 12.52
C SER A 286 8.28 -16.79 11.06
N ASN A 287 7.25 -16.99 10.23
CA ASN A 287 7.42 -17.24 8.80
C ASN A 287 8.07 -16.04 8.08
N LEU A 288 7.72 -14.80 8.50
CA LEU A 288 8.36 -13.60 7.96
C LEU A 288 9.85 -13.56 8.33
N ASP A 289 10.18 -13.87 9.58
CA ASP A 289 11.57 -13.83 10.05
C ASP A 289 12.42 -14.96 9.43
N GLU A 290 11.85 -16.15 9.21
CA GLU A 290 12.47 -17.25 8.48
C GLU A 290 12.76 -16.88 7.02
N ARG A 291 11.77 -16.32 6.31
CA ARG A 291 11.94 -15.89 4.92
C ARG A 291 12.95 -14.73 4.82
N ARG A 292 12.94 -13.81 5.78
CA ARG A 292 13.94 -12.74 5.87
C ARG A 292 15.37 -13.29 6.03
N GLU A 293 15.58 -14.31 6.86
CA GLU A 293 16.89 -14.91 7.04
C GLU A 293 17.36 -15.62 5.77
N ALA A 294 16.47 -16.35 5.08
CA ALA A 294 16.76 -16.92 3.77
C ALA A 294 17.12 -15.82 2.75
N PHE A 295 16.38 -14.73 2.73
CA PHE A 295 16.65 -13.59 1.85
C PHE A 295 18.00 -12.92 2.16
N ARG A 296 18.34 -12.77 3.43
CA ARG A 296 19.65 -12.26 3.85
C ARG A 296 20.78 -13.12 3.29
N THR A 297 20.65 -14.45 3.39
CA THR A 297 21.64 -15.40 2.86
C THR A 297 21.82 -15.27 1.34
N MET A 298 20.72 -15.02 0.60
CA MET A 298 20.76 -14.85 -0.86
C MET A 298 21.38 -13.52 -1.30
N THR A 299 21.36 -12.50 -0.46
CA THR A 299 21.76 -11.12 -0.80
C THR A 299 23.05 -10.65 -0.16
N THR A 300 23.69 -11.47 0.69
CA THR A 300 24.97 -11.14 1.32
C THR A 300 26.13 -11.63 0.44
N PHE A 301 27.14 -10.78 0.25
CA PHE A 301 28.36 -11.06 -0.52
C PHE A 301 29.58 -11.20 0.41
#